data_344e47f6b9896165424081f32a3664aa
#
_entry.id   344e47f6b9896165424081f32a3664aa
#
_cell.length_a   1.000
_cell.length_b   1.000
_cell.length_c   1.000
_cell.angle_alpha   90.00
_cell.angle_beta   90.00
_cell.angle_gamma   90.00
#
_symmetry.space_group_name_H-M   'P 1'
#
loop_
_entity.id
_entity.type
_entity.pdbx_description
1 polymer ?
#
loop_
_entity_poly.entity_id
_entity_poly.type
_entity_poly.pdbx_seq_one_letter_code
_entity_poly.pdbx_strand_id
1 'polypeptide(L)'
;MKGLQRITLFMLVGALALGSTATTAEGRDAWVMNFDGDWNVAGGLPEKAMLVSLQGLTNRDAPQLYIVHPPDFQWEITEPLYDFYQRKHGVEFTRIATADEALKRFKQHAKGYVVWDKTVGASLNVAFTIGGLQDAVVVSEELIPLAKKHGLKQIDDLRGRYAGKSDGEIYQDAYDRYWDQCIKDALMLMGGHRGRVMQPAMADWGIQRKMFFHDLSANPKHPDELALTKILYDQMKPGSTIFGWHPYGKDTEEQATTLLSGYGFKMEGLHNLPNLSFNSQFTFTKDFKFTNNHTVERDAVLQAEEKVYITFIQSDSIGIGVWTKPGRGKLPFGWQVTMNWSKYSPAALEYFHESATPNDYFMGGLSGPGYMYPNHIPADRFPLLMDEAKELMELLDERVMEIMDNSAADGNVGNTDLTKETVDRYYENFPDVIGFINGYGPARTRDLRDTRPMISYDYYIDPKRPRDAVTDDLNELITLNAKRPYFLAVHVRESNDVNSLVEVTKNLDGPVEIVPVDKFLKLAASNKTYTTRYQDPDEPKHFEGY
;
A
#
# COMPACT_ATOMS: atom_id res chain seq x y z
N MET A 1 47.23 36.14 -25.33
CA MET A 1 45.87 36.67 -25.56
C MET A 1 45.15 35.72 -26.49
N LYS A 2 44.31 34.86 -26.03
CA LYS A 2 43.23 34.17 -26.76
C LYS A 2 42.22 33.70 -25.69
N GLY A 3 41.05 34.36 -25.68
CA GLY A 3 40.01 34.10 -24.72
C GLY A 3 39.27 32.79 -24.99
N LEU A 4 39.06 32.00 -23.96
CA LEU A 4 38.11 30.88 -23.97
C LEU A 4 36.72 31.39 -23.64
N GLN A 5 35.82 31.37 -24.62
CA GLN A 5 34.39 31.52 -24.41
C GLN A 5 33.83 30.24 -23.76
N ARG A 6 33.29 30.37 -22.59
CA ARG A 6 32.46 29.33 -21.96
C ARG A 6 31.06 29.36 -22.60
N ILE A 7 30.72 28.29 -23.31
CA ILE A 7 29.36 28.04 -23.80
C ILE A 7 28.60 27.40 -22.64
N THR A 8 27.68 28.15 -22.09
CA THR A 8 26.69 27.64 -21.10
C THR A 8 25.53 27.00 -21.88
N LEU A 9 25.48 25.68 -21.83
CA LEU A 9 24.39 24.92 -22.43
C LEU A 9 23.20 24.94 -21.45
N PHE A 10 22.18 25.75 -21.75
CA PHE A 10 20.88 25.68 -21.09
C PHE A 10 20.14 24.45 -21.60
N MET A 11 20.01 23.40 -20.79
CA MET A 11 19.04 22.36 -21.02
C MET A 11 17.67 22.91 -20.62
N LEU A 12 16.84 23.15 -21.62
CA LEU A 12 15.41 23.41 -21.44
C LEU A 12 14.74 22.08 -21.11
N VAL A 13 14.47 21.83 -19.84
CA VAL A 13 13.58 20.76 -19.42
C VAL A 13 12.17 21.24 -19.72
N GLY A 14 11.61 20.73 -20.80
CA GLY A 14 10.20 20.94 -21.15
C GLY A 14 9.30 20.20 -20.16
N ALA A 15 8.83 20.87 -19.13
CA ALA A 15 7.71 20.41 -18.34
C ALA A 15 6.46 20.44 -19.23
N LEU A 16 6.02 19.29 -19.69
CA LEU A 16 4.66 19.12 -20.22
C LEU A 16 3.69 19.24 -19.03
N ALA A 17 3.29 20.47 -18.75
CA ALA A 17 2.13 20.72 -17.93
C ALA A 17 0.91 20.18 -18.70
N LEU A 18 0.45 18.99 -18.33
CA LEU A 18 -0.92 18.55 -18.60
C LEU A 18 -1.81 19.51 -17.79
N GLY A 19 -2.26 20.56 -18.46
CA GLY A 19 -3.25 21.48 -17.95
C GLY A 19 -4.58 20.75 -17.77
N SER A 20 -4.77 20.14 -16.61
CA SER A 20 -6.09 19.81 -16.12
C SER A 20 -6.73 21.14 -15.72
N THR A 21 -7.65 21.62 -16.50
CA THR A 21 -8.55 22.70 -16.11
C THR A 21 -9.29 22.24 -14.86
N ALA A 22 -8.90 22.79 -13.70
CA ALA A 22 -9.64 22.63 -12.46
C ALA A 22 -11.04 23.23 -12.67
N THR A 23 -11.99 22.40 -13.01
CA THR A 23 -13.42 22.74 -12.93
C THR A 23 -13.76 22.82 -11.45
N THR A 24 -14.17 24.00 -11.02
CA THR A 24 -14.90 24.23 -9.75
C THR A 24 -15.97 23.16 -9.58
N ALA A 25 -16.18 22.71 -8.34
CA ALA A 25 -17.16 21.70 -7.95
C ALA A 25 -18.59 22.12 -8.31
N GLU A 26 -18.95 21.96 -9.57
CA GLU A 26 -20.34 21.75 -9.97
C GLU A 26 -20.63 20.26 -9.78
N GLY A 27 -21.76 19.93 -9.15
CA GLY A 27 -22.14 18.58 -8.75
C GLY A 27 -21.84 17.55 -9.84
N ARG A 28 -21.02 16.55 -9.50
CA ARG A 28 -20.68 15.47 -10.43
C ARG A 28 -21.63 14.32 -10.20
N ASP A 29 -22.41 13.97 -11.23
CA ASP A 29 -23.26 12.79 -11.21
C ASP A 29 -22.40 11.53 -11.32
N ALA A 30 -22.59 10.61 -10.39
CA ALA A 30 -21.98 9.29 -10.42
C ALA A 30 -23.00 8.21 -10.02
N TRP A 31 -22.61 6.95 -10.18
CA TRP A 31 -23.45 5.82 -9.81
C TRP A 31 -22.72 4.97 -8.77
N VAL A 32 -23.49 4.37 -7.89
CA VAL A 32 -22.97 3.51 -6.82
C VAL A 32 -23.64 2.14 -6.83
N MET A 33 -22.82 1.10 -6.68
CA MET A 33 -23.26 -0.28 -6.44
C MET A 33 -22.72 -0.78 -5.10
N ASN A 34 -23.45 -1.68 -4.48
CA ASN A 34 -22.96 -2.39 -3.29
C ASN A 34 -22.61 -3.83 -3.68
N PHE A 35 -21.42 -4.29 -3.28
CA PHE A 35 -21.05 -5.70 -3.34
C PHE A 35 -21.38 -6.39 -2.03
N ASP A 36 -21.61 -7.69 -2.08
CA ASP A 36 -21.54 -8.59 -0.94
C ASP A 36 -20.12 -9.18 -0.80
N GLY A 37 -19.87 -9.95 0.26
CA GLY A 37 -18.57 -10.56 0.56
C GLY A 37 -18.27 -11.86 -0.21
N ASP A 38 -19.13 -12.29 -1.15
CA ASP A 38 -18.92 -13.53 -1.88
C ASP A 38 -17.99 -13.34 -3.10
N TRP A 39 -16.77 -13.86 -2.99
CA TRP A 39 -15.78 -13.89 -4.06
C TRP A 39 -15.48 -15.32 -4.56
N ASN A 40 -16.38 -16.28 -4.34
CA ASN A 40 -16.19 -17.64 -4.79
C ASN A 40 -16.39 -17.76 -6.31
N VAL A 41 -15.59 -18.61 -6.96
CA VAL A 41 -15.71 -18.90 -8.41
C VAL A 41 -17.08 -19.50 -8.78
N ALA A 42 -17.63 -20.33 -7.89
CA ALA A 42 -18.97 -20.89 -8.03
C ALA A 42 -20.10 -19.95 -7.56
N GLY A 43 -19.75 -18.81 -6.98
CA GLY A 43 -20.66 -17.81 -6.42
C GLY A 43 -20.52 -16.44 -7.09
N GLY A 44 -20.19 -15.44 -6.29
CA GLY A 44 -20.23 -14.02 -6.69
C GLY A 44 -19.07 -13.52 -7.54
N LEU A 45 -17.91 -14.21 -7.58
CA LEU A 45 -16.74 -13.75 -8.34
C LEU A 45 -17.03 -13.47 -9.83
N PRO A 46 -17.75 -14.33 -10.57
CA PRO A 46 -18.03 -14.09 -11.98
C PRO A 46 -18.71 -12.74 -12.26
N GLU A 47 -19.76 -12.43 -11.51
CA GLU A 47 -20.48 -11.16 -11.67
C GLU A 47 -19.62 -9.97 -11.22
N LYS A 48 -18.88 -10.09 -10.11
CA LYS A 48 -17.98 -9.04 -9.63
C LYS A 48 -16.83 -8.77 -10.58
N ALA A 49 -16.22 -9.80 -11.19
CA ALA A 49 -15.19 -9.63 -12.20
C ALA A 49 -15.70 -8.85 -13.43
N MET A 50 -16.93 -9.15 -13.87
CA MET A 50 -17.58 -8.39 -14.93
C MET A 50 -17.81 -6.92 -14.53
N LEU A 51 -18.31 -6.68 -13.31
CA LEU A 51 -18.64 -5.33 -12.84
C LEU A 51 -17.39 -4.49 -12.57
N VAL A 52 -16.33 -5.07 -12.01
CA VAL A 52 -15.05 -4.38 -11.82
C VAL A 52 -14.39 -4.05 -13.17
N SER A 53 -14.48 -4.97 -14.16
CA SER A 53 -14.01 -4.68 -15.51
C SER A 53 -14.81 -3.55 -16.18
N LEU A 54 -16.13 -3.56 -16.02
CA LEU A 54 -17.00 -2.47 -16.49
C LEU A 54 -16.67 -1.15 -15.79
N GLN A 55 -16.39 -1.17 -14.49
CA GLN A 55 -15.99 0.00 -13.71
C GLN A 55 -14.70 0.63 -14.28
N GLY A 56 -13.66 -0.16 -14.51
CA GLY A 56 -12.42 0.33 -15.09
C GLY A 56 -12.60 0.96 -16.46
N LEU A 57 -13.45 0.39 -17.30
CA LEU A 57 -13.78 0.96 -18.62
C LEU A 57 -14.61 2.25 -18.48
N THR A 58 -15.61 2.25 -17.63
CA THR A 58 -16.52 3.38 -17.40
C THR A 58 -15.77 4.59 -16.84
N ASN A 59 -14.82 4.35 -15.93
CA ASN A 59 -14.08 5.41 -15.26
C ASN A 59 -12.85 5.92 -16.05
N ARG A 60 -12.66 5.57 -17.32
CA ARG A 60 -11.48 6.04 -18.07
C ARG A 60 -11.42 7.56 -18.22
N ASP A 61 -12.53 8.18 -18.52
CA ASP A 61 -12.58 9.60 -18.86
C ASP A 61 -13.13 10.47 -17.71
N ALA A 62 -13.92 9.88 -16.82
CA ALA A 62 -14.52 10.56 -15.68
C ALA A 62 -14.90 9.55 -14.58
N PRO A 63 -14.93 9.95 -13.30
CA PRO A 63 -15.34 9.09 -12.19
C PRO A 63 -16.86 8.90 -12.21
N GLN A 64 -17.33 7.80 -12.79
CA GLN A 64 -18.75 7.54 -13.02
C GLN A 64 -19.33 6.40 -12.20
N LEU A 65 -18.55 5.35 -11.88
CA LEU A 65 -19.03 4.17 -11.16
C LEU A 65 -18.17 3.90 -9.95
N TYR A 66 -18.78 3.93 -8.77
CA TYR A 66 -18.19 3.62 -7.47
C TYR A 66 -18.78 2.32 -6.91
N ILE A 67 -17.97 1.49 -6.24
CA ILE A 67 -18.42 0.24 -5.62
C ILE A 67 -18.18 0.31 -4.11
N VAL A 68 -19.25 0.15 -3.33
CA VAL A 68 -19.16 -0.02 -1.88
C VAL A 68 -18.97 -1.51 -1.58
N HIS A 69 -17.84 -1.85 -0.98
CA HIS A 69 -17.55 -3.19 -0.50
C HIS A 69 -18.04 -3.36 0.94
N PRO A 70 -18.42 -4.58 1.34
CA PRO A 70 -18.80 -4.84 2.72
C PRO A 70 -17.62 -4.57 3.66
N PRO A 71 -17.89 -4.11 4.90
CA PRO A 71 -16.84 -3.89 5.88
C PRO A 71 -16.06 -5.17 6.17
N ASP A 72 -14.80 -5.17 5.90
CA ASP A 72 -13.80 -6.09 6.41
C ASP A 72 -12.47 -5.33 6.53
N PHE A 73 -11.39 -5.97 6.99
CA PHE A 73 -10.15 -5.23 7.24
C PHE A 73 -9.50 -4.60 5.99
N GLN A 74 -9.95 -4.99 4.79
CA GLN A 74 -9.42 -4.48 3.51
C GLN A 74 -10.32 -3.43 2.85
N TRP A 75 -11.61 -3.36 3.24
CA TRP A 75 -12.60 -2.54 2.56
C TRP A 75 -13.26 -1.48 3.46
N GLU A 76 -12.85 -1.37 4.71
CA GLU A 76 -13.53 -0.59 5.74
C GLU A 76 -13.75 0.88 5.41
N ILE A 77 -12.95 1.44 4.52
CA ILE A 77 -13.09 2.86 4.14
C ILE A 77 -14.01 3.11 2.96
N THR A 78 -14.52 2.10 2.25
CA THR A 78 -15.30 2.35 1.02
C THR A 78 -16.62 3.07 1.29
N GLU A 79 -17.32 2.73 2.37
CA GLU A 79 -18.55 3.42 2.77
C GLU A 79 -18.29 4.80 3.39
N PRO A 80 -17.37 4.98 4.35
CA PRO A 80 -16.98 6.30 4.82
C PRO A 80 -16.50 7.24 3.70
N LEU A 81 -15.77 6.73 2.73
CA LEU A 81 -15.27 7.51 1.61
C LEU A 81 -16.39 7.88 0.62
N TYR A 82 -17.36 6.99 0.41
CA TYR A 82 -18.58 7.30 -0.34
C TYR A 82 -19.32 8.50 0.25
N ASP A 83 -19.53 8.52 1.57
CA ASP A 83 -20.15 9.64 2.27
C ASP A 83 -19.31 10.91 2.16
N PHE A 84 -17.97 10.79 2.22
CA PHE A 84 -17.05 11.90 2.09
C PHE A 84 -17.11 12.54 0.69
N TYR A 85 -17.19 11.76 -0.38
CA TYR A 85 -17.37 12.25 -1.74
C TYR A 85 -18.65 13.10 -1.88
N GLN A 86 -19.74 12.66 -1.27
CA GLN A 86 -21.01 13.42 -1.30
C GLN A 86 -20.87 14.76 -0.57
N ARG A 87 -20.38 14.71 0.68
CA ARG A 87 -20.30 15.89 1.53
C ARG A 87 -19.23 16.90 1.09
N LYS A 88 -18.09 16.42 0.62
CA LYS A 88 -16.91 17.25 0.42
C LYS A 88 -16.63 17.56 -1.03
N HIS A 89 -16.81 16.60 -1.89
CA HIS A 89 -16.56 16.73 -3.33
C HIS A 89 -17.82 16.98 -4.15
N GLY A 90 -19.00 17.06 -3.52
CA GLY A 90 -20.26 17.38 -4.19
C GLY A 90 -20.70 16.31 -5.19
N VAL A 91 -20.34 15.04 -4.97
CA VAL A 91 -20.75 13.95 -5.87
C VAL A 91 -22.19 13.55 -5.57
N GLU A 92 -23.04 13.58 -6.57
CA GLU A 92 -24.42 13.09 -6.47
C GLU A 92 -24.49 11.64 -6.98
N PHE A 93 -24.73 10.69 -6.08
CA PHE A 93 -24.77 9.28 -6.44
C PHE A 93 -26.18 8.77 -6.70
N THR A 94 -26.35 8.15 -7.87
CA THR A 94 -27.54 7.35 -8.20
C THR A 94 -27.23 5.87 -7.95
N ARG A 95 -28.10 5.15 -7.22
CA ARG A 95 -27.89 3.73 -6.93
C ARG A 95 -28.24 2.86 -8.13
N ILE A 96 -27.40 1.87 -8.40
CA ILE A 96 -27.62 0.75 -9.31
C ILE A 96 -27.72 -0.52 -8.47
N ALA A 97 -28.76 -1.32 -8.69
CA ALA A 97 -29.03 -2.50 -7.87
C ALA A 97 -28.53 -3.81 -8.49
N THR A 98 -28.37 -3.88 -9.82
CA THR A 98 -28.10 -5.14 -10.53
C THR A 98 -27.04 -4.98 -11.63
N ALA A 99 -26.37 -6.08 -11.97
CA ALA A 99 -25.46 -6.14 -13.10
C ALA A 99 -26.16 -5.81 -14.44
N ASP A 100 -27.43 -6.17 -14.59
CA ASP A 100 -28.24 -5.82 -15.76
C ASP A 100 -28.43 -4.31 -15.92
N GLU A 101 -28.72 -3.61 -14.83
CA GLU A 101 -28.80 -2.14 -14.82
C GLU A 101 -27.45 -1.49 -15.10
N ALA A 102 -26.37 -2.01 -14.53
CA ALA A 102 -25.02 -1.51 -14.77
C ALA A 102 -24.64 -1.62 -16.26
N LEU A 103 -24.83 -2.80 -16.85
CA LEU A 103 -24.58 -2.99 -18.29
C LEU A 103 -25.51 -2.13 -19.15
N LYS A 104 -26.79 -2.02 -18.81
CA LYS A 104 -27.73 -1.13 -19.52
C LYS A 104 -27.22 0.32 -19.53
N ARG A 105 -26.65 0.76 -18.43
CA ARG A 105 -26.20 2.15 -18.26
C ARG A 105 -24.85 2.41 -18.92
N PHE A 106 -23.90 1.47 -18.83
CA PHE A 106 -22.50 1.72 -19.15
C PHE A 106 -21.96 0.93 -20.36
N LYS A 107 -22.77 0.14 -21.04
CA LYS A 107 -22.33 -0.67 -22.19
C LYS A 107 -21.62 0.11 -23.30
N GLN A 108 -21.87 1.41 -23.42
CA GLN A 108 -21.21 2.26 -24.39
C GLN A 108 -19.70 2.41 -24.18
N HIS A 109 -19.21 2.11 -22.96
CA HIS A 109 -17.79 2.09 -22.65
C HIS A 109 -17.10 0.76 -23.01
N ALA A 110 -17.88 -0.28 -23.32
CA ALA A 110 -17.38 -1.59 -23.69
C ALA A 110 -17.65 -1.90 -25.18
N LYS A 111 -16.62 -2.30 -25.92
CA LYS A 111 -16.76 -2.75 -27.32
C LYS A 111 -17.29 -4.19 -27.42
N GLY A 112 -17.15 -4.97 -26.34
CA GLY A 112 -17.58 -6.35 -26.29
C GLY A 112 -17.24 -7.02 -24.97
N TYR A 113 -17.09 -8.35 -25.02
CA TYR A 113 -16.72 -9.14 -23.84
C TYR A 113 -15.66 -10.20 -24.14
N VAL A 114 -14.88 -10.55 -23.12
CA VAL A 114 -13.93 -11.67 -23.12
C VAL A 114 -14.43 -12.72 -22.15
N VAL A 115 -14.46 -13.99 -22.60
CA VAL A 115 -14.88 -15.11 -21.75
C VAL A 115 -13.67 -15.75 -21.10
N TRP A 116 -13.62 -15.79 -19.76
CA TRP A 116 -12.60 -16.53 -19.03
C TRP A 116 -13.06 -17.94 -18.66
N ASP A 117 -12.12 -18.84 -18.37
CA ASP A 117 -12.37 -20.24 -18.02
C ASP A 117 -12.31 -20.40 -16.51
N LYS A 118 -13.45 -20.70 -15.87
CA LYS A 118 -13.54 -20.90 -14.40
C LYS A 118 -12.71 -22.10 -13.89
N THR A 119 -12.30 -22.99 -14.78
CA THR A 119 -11.45 -24.14 -14.44
C THR A 119 -9.96 -23.82 -14.45
N VAL A 120 -9.58 -22.64 -14.99
CA VAL A 120 -8.19 -22.19 -15.13
C VAL A 120 -8.06 -20.78 -14.55
N GLY A 121 -7.61 -20.65 -13.30
CA GLY A 121 -7.54 -19.37 -12.57
C GLY A 121 -6.77 -18.28 -13.32
N ALA A 122 -5.61 -18.59 -13.88
CA ALA A 122 -4.78 -17.68 -14.65
C ALA A 122 -5.51 -17.05 -15.86
N SER A 123 -6.52 -17.74 -16.42
CA SER A 123 -7.31 -17.21 -17.53
C SER A 123 -8.08 -15.94 -17.18
N LEU A 124 -8.44 -15.72 -15.91
CA LEU A 124 -9.08 -14.49 -15.44
C LEU A 124 -8.13 -13.30 -15.56
N ASN A 125 -6.87 -13.45 -15.17
CA ASN A 125 -5.85 -12.40 -15.31
C ASN A 125 -5.59 -12.07 -16.79
N VAL A 126 -5.50 -13.08 -17.64
CA VAL A 126 -5.38 -12.89 -19.09
C VAL A 126 -6.62 -12.16 -19.65
N ALA A 127 -7.82 -12.53 -19.19
CA ALA A 127 -9.05 -11.86 -19.61
C ALA A 127 -9.09 -10.38 -19.17
N PHE A 128 -8.59 -10.03 -17.98
CA PHE A 128 -8.46 -8.63 -17.55
C PHE A 128 -7.46 -7.86 -18.42
N THR A 129 -6.32 -8.47 -18.77
CA THR A 129 -5.35 -7.85 -19.70
C THR A 129 -6.02 -7.53 -21.04
N ILE A 130 -6.71 -8.51 -21.65
CA ILE A 130 -7.44 -8.32 -22.90
C ILE A 130 -8.54 -7.27 -22.72
N GLY A 131 -9.29 -7.33 -21.62
CA GLY A 131 -10.37 -6.39 -21.29
C GLY A 131 -9.89 -4.95 -21.27
N GLY A 132 -8.75 -4.68 -20.65
CA GLY A 132 -8.12 -3.36 -20.64
C GLY A 132 -7.67 -2.89 -22.03
N LEU A 133 -7.04 -3.76 -22.80
CA LEU A 133 -6.50 -3.44 -24.13
C LEU A 133 -7.58 -3.24 -25.20
N GLN A 134 -8.63 -4.05 -25.15
CA GLN A 134 -9.65 -4.11 -26.22
C GLN A 134 -11.00 -3.52 -25.82
N ASP A 135 -11.06 -2.83 -24.68
CA ASP A 135 -12.28 -2.22 -24.14
C ASP A 135 -13.41 -3.25 -23.96
N ALA A 136 -13.12 -4.38 -23.31
CA ALA A 136 -14.05 -5.48 -23.12
C ALA A 136 -14.35 -5.76 -21.66
N VAL A 137 -15.62 -6.05 -21.34
CA VAL A 137 -15.96 -6.61 -20.02
C VAL A 137 -15.54 -8.07 -19.94
N VAL A 138 -15.13 -8.49 -18.73
CA VAL A 138 -14.69 -9.85 -18.47
C VAL A 138 -15.86 -10.67 -17.94
N VAL A 139 -16.24 -11.73 -18.64
CA VAL A 139 -17.40 -12.55 -18.30
C VAL A 139 -17.04 -14.02 -18.18
N SER A 140 -17.78 -14.75 -17.38
CA SER A 140 -17.82 -16.22 -17.39
C SER A 140 -18.94 -16.71 -18.30
N GLU A 141 -19.00 -18.03 -18.54
CA GLU A 141 -19.96 -18.64 -19.46
C GLU A 141 -21.41 -18.28 -19.13
N GLU A 142 -21.80 -18.30 -17.87
CA GLU A 142 -23.16 -18.00 -17.40
C GLU A 142 -23.57 -16.53 -17.64
N LEU A 143 -22.63 -15.61 -17.79
CA LEU A 143 -22.89 -14.19 -18.04
C LEU A 143 -22.91 -13.81 -19.53
N ILE A 144 -22.58 -14.73 -20.44
CA ILE A 144 -22.67 -14.51 -21.89
C ILE A 144 -24.07 -14.08 -22.32
N PRO A 145 -25.17 -14.71 -21.87
CA PRO A 145 -26.51 -14.27 -22.22
C PRO A 145 -26.80 -12.83 -21.81
N LEU A 146 -26.31 -12.41 -20.63
CA LEU A 146 -26.47 -11.03 -20.14
C LEU A 146 -25.70 -10.04 -21.01
N ALA A 147 -24.45 -10.32 -21.35
CA ALA A 147 -23.64 -9.49 -22.23
C ALA A 147 -24.28 -9.33 -23.62
N LYS A 148 -24.76 -10.44 -24.20
CA LYS A 148 -25.47 -10.45 -25.50
C LYS A 148 -26.80 -9.68 -25.46
N LYS A 149 -27.57 -9.76 -24.36
CA LYS A 149 -28.80 -8.99 -24.16
C LYS A 149 -28.55 -7.47 -24.32
N HIS A 150 -27.38 -7.01 -23.88
CA HIS A 150 -26.99 -5.60 -24.00
C HIS A 150 -26.26 -5.27 -25.32
N GLY A 151 -26.18 -6.20 -26.26
CA GLY A 151 -25.61 -6.01 -27.59
C GLY A 151 -24.08 -6.07 -27.63
N LEU A 152 -23.42 -6.52 -26.58
CA LEU A 152 -21.98 -6.71 -26.57
C LEU A 152 -21.61 -7.90 -27.45
N LYS A 153 -20.51 -7.78 -28.21
CA LYS A 153 -20.00 -8.85 -29.07
C LYS A 153 -18.86 -9.58 -28.37
N GLN A 154 -18.74 -10.87 -28.65
CA GLN A 154 -17.59 -11.65 -28.17
C GLN A 154 -16.33 -11.17 -28.89
N ILE A 155 -15.34 -10.74 -28.12
CA ILE A 155 -14.02 -10.33 -28.60
C ILE A 155 -13.06 -11.51 -28.55
N ASP A 156 -13.04 -12.23 -27.41
CA ASP A 156 -12.22 -13.43 -27.25
C ASP A 156 -12.91 -14.46 -26.34
N ASP A 157 -12.46 -15.71 -26.44
CA ASP A 157 -12.95 -16.84 -25.64
C ASP A 157 -11.75 -17.69 -25.18
N LEU A 158 -11.51 -17.69 -23.88
CA LEU A 158 -10.39 -18.41 -23.28
C LEU A 158 -10.78 -19.81 -22.79
N ARG A 159 -12.06 -20.20 -22.88
CA ARG A 159 -12.52 -21.52 -22.43
C ARG A 159 -11.80 -22.62 -23.21
N GLY A 160 -11.21 -23.56 -22.48
CA GLY A 160 -10.43 -24.68 -23.02
C GLY A 160 -9.09 -24.29 -23.66
N ARG A 161 -8.81 -23.01 -23.91
CA ARG A 161 -7.55 -22.55 -24.54
C ARG A 161 -6.33 -22.96 -23.72
N TYR A 162 -6.44 -22.91 -22.43
CA TYR A 162 -5.35 -23.16 -21.49
C TYR A 162 -5.52 -24.47 -20.70
N ALA A 163 -6.40 -25.35 -21.13
CA ALA A 163 -6.59 -26.63 -20.47
C ALA A 163 -5.28 -27.44 -20.41
N GLY A 164 -4.88 -27.82 -19.19
CA GLY A 164 -3.67 -28.61 -18.94
C GLY A 164 -2.34 -27.86 -19.06
N LYS A 165 -2.35 -26.55 -19.32
CA LYS A 165 -1.16 -25.71 -19.30
C LYS A 165 -0.81 -25.25 -17.89
N SER A 166 0.48 -25.08 -17.62
CA SER A 166 0.96 -24.41 -16.41
C SER A 166 0.73 -22.89 -16.47
N ASP A 167 0.75 -22.22 -15.31
CA ASP A 167 0.64 -20.76 -15.24
C ASP A 167 1.77 -20.08 -16.02
N GLY A 168 3.02 -20.61 -15.96
CA GLY A 168 4.15 -20.12 -16.76
C GLY A 168 3.87 -20.16 -18.26
N GLU A 169 3.31 -21.27 -18.78
CA GLU A 169 2.93 -21.41 -20.20
C GLU A 169 1.79 -20.48 -20.60
N ILE A 170 0.82 -20.25 -19.70
CA ILE A 170 -0.32 -19.37 -19.94
C ILE A 170 0.15 -17.90 -20.02
N TYR A 171 0.97 -17.48 -19.07
CA TYR A 171 1.45 -16.10 -19.07
C TYR A 171 2.52 -15.84 -20.11
N GLN A 172 3.28 -16.85 -20.55
CA GLN A 172 4.15 -16.72 -21.71
C GLN A 172 3.34 -16.44 -23.00
N ASP A 173 2.24 -17.19 -23.24
CA ASP A 173 1.34 -16.93 -24.37
C ASP A 173 0.71 -15.51 -24.27
N ALA A 174 0.32 -15.09 -23.07
CA ALA A 174 -0.23 -13.75 -22.85
C ALA A 174 0.83 -12.65 -23.05
N TYR A 175 2.07 -12.85 -22.59
CA TYR A 175 3.20 -11.98 -22.81
C TYR A 175 3.46 -11.79 -24.32
N ASP A 176 3.61 -12.88 -25.06
CA ASP A 176 3.92 -12.86 -26.50
C ASP A 176 2.84 -12.10 -27.31
N ARG A 177 1.58 -12.13 -26.86
CA ARG A 177 0.45 -11.51 -27.58
C ARG A 177 0.17 -10.08 -27.16
N TYR A 178 0.35 -9.73 -25.89
CA TYR A 178 -0.28 -8.54 -25.32
C TYR A 178 0.69 -7.58 -24.64
N TRP A 179 1.87 -8.04 -24.22
CA TRP A 179 2.81 -7.23 -23.45
C TRP A 179 3.16 -5.90 -24.11
N ASP A 180 3.47 -5.91 -25.40
CA ASP A 180 3.87 -4.70 -26.12
C ASP A 180 2.80 -3.61 -26.15
N GLN A 181 1.54 -3.98 -25.95
CA GLN A 181 0.40 -3.07 -25.93
C GLN A 181 0.11 -2.52 -24.52
N CYS A 182 0.68 -3.15 -23.48
CA CYS A 182 0.51 -2.75 -22.10
C CYS A 182 1.44 -1.58 -21.72
N ILE A 183 1.07 -0.82 -20.70
CA ILE A 183 1.97 0.20 -20.12
C ILE A 183 3.19 -0.47 -19.49
N LYS A 184 4.29 0.31 -19.30
CA LYS A 184 5.57 -0.21 -18.79
C LYS A 184 6.01 0.46 -17.49
N ASP A 185 5.14 1.22 -16.84
CA ASP A 185 5.39 1.88 -15.56
C ASP A 185 4.57 1.29 -14.41
N ALA A 186 3.73 0.30 -14.70
CA ALA A 186 2.97 -0.44 -13.71
C ALA A 186 2.59 -1.85 -14.18
N LEU A 187 2.45 -2.77 -13.22
CA LEU A 187 1.94 -4.13 -13.40
C LEU A 187 0.84 -4.42 -12.38
N MET A 188 -0.03 -5.36 -12.70
CA MET A 188 -1.05 -5.87 -11.78
C MET A 188 -0.69 -7.30 -11.37
N LEU A 189 -0.20 -7.45 -10.13
CA LEU A 189 0.09 -8.75 -9.51
C LEU A 189 -1.15 -9.22 -8.74
N MET A 190 -1.98 -10.01 -9.39
CA MET A 190 -3.29 -10.39 -8.88
C MET A 190 -3.28 -11.81 -8.32
N GLY A 191 -2.54 -12.01 -7.25
CA GLY A 191 -2.49 -13.28 -6.53
C GLY A 191 -3.72 -13.54 -5.66
N GLY A 192 -4.00 -14.82 -5.39
CA GLY A 192 -5.03 -15.21 -4.44
C GLY A 192 -4.59 -14.98 -2.99
N HIS A 193 -5.50 -14.61 -2.11
CA HIS A 193 -5.21 -14.36 -0.70
C HIS A 193 -5.30 -15.64 0.15
N ARG A 194 -4.18 -16.13 0.71
CA ARG A 194 -4.07 -17.25 1.67
C ARG A 194 -4.99 -18.44 1.39
N GLY A 195 -4.92 -18.99 0.16
CA GLY A 195 -5.78 -20.08 -0.27
C GLY A 195 -7.25 -19.70 -0.46
N ARG A 196 -7.61 -18.45 -0.34
CA ARG A 196 -8.90 -17.92 -0.74
C ARG A 196 -8.90 -17.62 -2.23
N VAL A 197 -10.10 -17.49 -2.76
CA VAL A 197 -10.33 -17.08 -4.13
C VAL A 197 -9.76 -15.68 -4.35
N MET A 198 -9.26 -15.44 -5.55
CA MET A 198 -8.84 -14.12 -6.01
C MET A 198 -9.95 -13.08 -5.76
N GLN A 199 -9.56 -11.94 -5.22
CA GLN A 199 -10.46 -10.79 -5.01
C GLN A 199 -9.97 -9.62 -5.87
N PRO A 200 -10.35 -9.55 -7.15
CA PRO A 200 -9.78 -8.62 -8.11
C PRO A 200 -10.34 -7.20 -8.01
N ALA A 201 -10.49 -6.66 -6.80
CA ALA A 201 -11.10 -5.36 -6.59
C ALA A 201 -10.27 -4.20 -7.15
N MET A 202 -8.94 -4.35 -7.28
CA MET A 202 -8.07 -3.38 -7.93
C MET A 202 -8.01 -3.54 -9.46
N ALA A 203 -8.70 -4.51 -10.04
CA ALA A 203 -8.66 -4.76 -11.48
C ALA A 203 -9.29 -3.60 -12.29
N ASP A 204 -10.17 -2.81 -11.70
CA ASP A 204 -10.69 -1.57 -12.29
C ASP A 204 -9.55 -0.63 -12.72
N TRP A 205 -8.54 -0.47 -11.87
CA TRP A 205 -7.37 0.35 -12.14
C TRP A 205 -6.49 -0.21 -13.26
N GLY A 206 -6.19 -1.51 -13.20
CA GLY A 206 -5.40 -2.18 -14.22
C GLY A 206 -6.07 -2.13 -15.61
N ILE A 207 -7.39 -2.29 -15.67
CA ILE A 207 -8.19 -2.17 -16.91
C ILE A 207 -8.20 -0.72 -17.43
N GLN A 208 -8.43 0.25 -16.55
CA GLN A 208 -8.40 1.66 -16.92
C GLN A 208 -7.04 2.03 -17.56
N ARG A 209 -5.94 1.57 -16.95
CA ARG A 209 -4.56 1.91 -17.33
C ARG A 209 -3.95 0.97 -18.38
N LYS A 210 -4.64 -0.09 -18.79
CA LYS A 210 -4.12 -1.11 -19.72
C LYS A 210 -2.87 -1.81 -19.21
N MET A 211 -2.91 -2.24 -17.94
CA MET A 211 -1.82 -3.00 -17.33
C MET A 211 -1.82 -4.45 -17.80
N PHE A 212 -0.67 -5.09 -17.69
CA PHE A 212 -0.55 -6.54 -17.79
C PHE A 212 -0.89 -7.16 -16.42
N PHE A 213 -1.78 -8.16 -16.41
CA PHE A 213 -2.22 -8.88 -15.21
C PHE A 213 -1.59 -10.24 -15.14
N HIS A 214 -1.05 -10.61 -13.97
CA HIS A 214 -0.50 -11.93 -13.71
C HIS A 214 -0.54 -12.28 -12.23
N ASP A 215 -0.30 -13.57 -11.92
CA ASP A 215 0.02 -14.09 -10.60
C ASP A 215 1.26 -15.01 -10.65
N LEU A 216 2.25 -14.63 -11.47
CA LEU A 216 3.54 -15.30 -11.58
C LEU A 216 4.30 -15.25 -10.24
N SER A 217 4.96 -16.35 -9.92
CA SER A 217 5.75 -16.50 -8.70
C SER A 217 7.15 -15.88 -8.81
N ALA A 218 7.62 -15.32 -7.69
CA ALA A 218 9.01 -14.93 -7.47
C ALA A 218 9.87 -16.04 -6.85
N ASN A 219 9.29 -17.23 -6.59
CA ASN A 219 9.96 -18.33 -5.90
C ASN A 219 10.82 -19.16 -6.87
N PRO A 220 12.10 -19.44 -6.55
CA PRO A 220 12.95 -20.34 -7.36
C PRO A 220 12.40 -21.75 -7.57
N LYS A 221 11.43 -22.19 -6.78
CA LYS A 221 10.71 -23.46 -6.98
C LYS A 221 9.81 -23.45 -8.21
N HIS A 222 9.50 -22.27 -8.77
CA HIS A 222 8.74 -22.07 -10.01
C HIS A 222 9.64 -21.36 -11.05
N PRO A 223 10.66 -22.03 -11.59
CA PRO A 223 11.73 -21.40 -12.36
C PRO A 223 11.24 -20.68 -13.63
N ASP A 224 10.23 -21.26 -14.31
CA ASP A 224 9.68 -20.67 -15.54
C ASP A 224 8.88 -19.40 -15.23
N GLU A 225 8.09 -19.41 -14.17
CA GLU A 225 7.36 -18.23 -13.70
C GLU A 225 8.31 -17.11 -13.25
N LEU A 226 9.33 -17.46 -12.45
CA LEU A 226 10.37 -16.50 -12.01
C LEU A 226 11.14 -15.91 -13.19
N ALA A 227 11.47 -16.72 -14.20
CA ALA A 227 12.15 -16.24 -15.40
C ALA A 227 11.30 -15.22 -16.15
N LEU A 228 10.01 -15.51 -16.33
CA LEU A 228 9.09 -14.59 -17.00
C LEU A 228 8.86 -13.31 -16.17
N THR A 229 8.74 -13.42 -14.85
CA THR A 229 8.66 -12.24 -13.96
C THR A 229 9.85 -11.31 -14.15
N LYS A 230 11.07 -11.87 -14.22
CA LYS A 230 12.29 -11.08 -14.47
C LYS A 230 12.28 -10.43 -15.86
N ILE A 231 11.84 -11.16 -16.90
CA ILE A 231 11.69 -10.60 -18.25
C ILE A 231 10.72 -9.40 -18.26
N LEU A 232 9.60 -9.48 -17.54
CA LEU A 232 8.67 -8.37 -17.40
C LEU A 232 9.35 -7.17 -16.71
N TYR A 233 10.02 -7.41 -15.58
CA TYR A 233 10.68 -6.37 -14.78
C TYR A 233 11.83 -5.69 -15.53
N ASP A 234 12.63 -6.44 -16.31
CA ASP A 234 13.71 -5.89 -17.14
C ASP A 234 13.23 -4.87 -18.18
N GLN A 235 11.96 -4.96 -18.58
CA GLN A 235 11.35 -4.07 -19.58
C GLN A 235 10.53 -2.93 -18.98
N MET A 236 10.40 -2.88 -17.67
CA MET A 236 9.69 -1.82 -16.98
C MET A 236 10.59 -0.61 -16.73
N LYS A 237 9.96 0.54 -16.54
CA LYS A 237 10.67 1.79 -16.21
C LYS A 237 11.18 1.75 -14.76
N PRO A 238 12.31 2.39 -14.47
CA PRO A 238 12.76 2.59 -13.09
C PRO A 238 11.69 3.28 -12.24
N GLY A 239 11.55 2.85 -10.97
CA GLY A 239 10.55 3.39 -10.05
C GLY A 239 9.11 2.95 -10.32
N SER A 240 8.91 1.95 -11.17
CA SER A 240 7.59 1.39 -11.46
C SER A 240 6.87 0.87 -10.23
N THR A 241 5.53 0.83 -10.32
CA THR A 241 4.67 0.33 -9.24
C THR A 241 4.06 -1.01 -9.62
N ILE A 242 4.16 -1.98 -8.71
CA ILE A 242 3.45 -3.26 -8.78
C ILE A 242 2.20 -3.14 -7.91
N PHE A 243 1.02 -3.22 -8.53
CA PHE A 243 -0.25 -3.16 -7.84
C PHE A 243 -0.75 -4.56 -7.50
N GLY A 244 -1.31 -4.74 -6.30
CA GLY A 244 -1.84 -6.01 -5.85
C GLY A 244 -0.94 -6.70 -4.82
N TRP A 245 -0.88 -8.02 -4.85
CA TRP A 245 -0.14 -8.80 -3.85
C TRP A 245 0.38 -10.12 -4.42
N HIS A 246 1.40 -10.68 -3.77
CA HIS A 246 2.04 -11.92 -4.17
C HIS A 246 1.06 -13.11 -4.21
N PRO A 247 1.30 -14.13 -5.05
CA PRO A 247 0.42 -15.29 -5.14
C PRO A 247 0.65 -16.26 -3.98
N TYR A 248 -0.24 -16.23 -2.99
CA TYR A 248 -0.23 -17.16 -1.88
C TYR A 248 -0.24 -18.62 -2.37
N GLY A 249 0.64 -19.42 -1.81
CA GLY A 249 0.82 -20.83 -2.16
C GLY A 249 1.88 -21.09 -3.24
N LYS A 250 2.35 -20.07 -3.95
CA LYS A 250 3.47 -20.16 -4.88
C LYS A 250 4.74 -19.54 -4.30
N ASP A 251 4.62 -18.36 -3.71
CA ASP A 251 5.73 -17.66 -3.04
C ASP A 251 5.30 -17.04 -1.72
N THR A 252 6.24 -16.40 -1.06
CA THR A 252 6.01 -15.60 0.13
C THR A 252 6.12 -14.11 -0.19
N GLU A 253 5.60 -13.30 0.71
CA GLU A 253 5.73 -11.84 0.64
C GLU A 253 7.19 -11.42 0.52
N GLU A 254 8.07 -12.04 1.31
CA GLU A 254 9.49 -11.74 1.35
C GLU A 254 10.15 -12.01 0.00
N GLN A 255 9.80 -13.11 -0.68
CA GLN A 255 10.34 -13.45 -1.98
C GLN A 255 9.89 -12.45 -3.05
N ALA A 256 8.61 -12.14 -3.11
CA ALA A 256 8.05 -11.23 -4.10
C ALA A 256 8.56 -9.79 -3.90
N THR A 257 8.52 -9.29 -2.66
CA THR A 257 8.95 -7.92 -2.35
C THR A 257 10.46 -7.75 -2.46
N THR A 258 11.26 -8.76 -2.10
CA THR A 258 12.71 -8.75 -2.31
C THR A 258 13.05 -8.67 -3.80
N LEU A 259 12.36 -9.46 -4.64
CA LEU A 259 12.60 -9.44 -6.08
C LEU A 259 12.30 -8.06 -6.67
N LEU A 260 11.10 -7.52 -6.44
CA LEU A 260 10.73 -6.21 -7.01
C LEU A 260 11.62 -5.06 -6.50
N SER A 261 12.02 -5.11 -5.22
CA SER A 261 12.94 -4.13 -4.63
C SER A 261 14.32 -4.17 -5.30
N GLY A 262 14.80 -5.37 -5.67
CA GLY A 262 16.03 -5.56 -6.44
C GLY A 262 16.01 -4.90 -7.83
N TYR A 263 14.83 -4.61 -8.37
CA TYR A 263 14.65 -3.82 -9.60
C TYR A 263 14.43 -2.33 -9.33
N GLY A 264 14.37 -1.90 -8.07
CA GLY A 264 14.05 -0.53 -7.69
C GLY A 264 12.59 -0.19 -7.93
N PHE A 265 11.70 -1.15 -7.73
CA PHE A 265 10.25 -0.99 -7.81
C PHE A 265 9.64 -0.92 -6.41
N LYS A 266 8.40 -0.48 -6.35
CA LYS A 266 7.57 -0.42 -5.15
C LYS A 266 6.25 -1.12 -5.37
N MET A 267 5.64 -1.62 -4.30
CA MET A 267 4.33 -2.25 -4.33
C MET A 267 3.28 -1.31 -3.71
N GLU A 268 2.13 -1.20 -4.38
CA GLU A 268 0.89 -0.72 -3.79
C GLU A 268 -0.01 -1.93 -3.59
N GLY A 269 -0.08 -2.35 -2.33
CA GLY A 269 -0.45 -3.71 -2.04
C GLY A 269 -1.86 -3.96 -1.58
N LEU A 270 -2.13 -5.24 -1.48
CA LEU A 270 -3.35 -5.84 -0.97
C LEU A 270 -4.58 -5.39 -1.79
N HIS A 271 -5.70 -5.43 -1.15
CA HIS A 271 -6.98 -4.99 -1.70
C HIS A 271 -7.43 -3.66 -1.07
N ASN A 272 -6.47 -2.91 -0.51
CA ASN A 272 -6.72 -1.74 0.34
C ASN A 272 -7.31 -0.55 -0.40
N LEU A 273 -7.14 -0.51 -1.71
CA LEU A 273 -7.56 0.60 -2.54
C LEU A 273 -8.49 0.16 -3.67
N PRO A 274 -9.67 -0.43 -3.37
CA PRO A 274 -10.68 -0.62 -4.39
C PRO A 274 -11.11 0.74 -4.93
N ASN A 275 -11.70 0.75 -6.11
CA ASN A 275 -12.13 1.96 -6.81
C ASN A 275 -11.01 2.92 -7.22
N LEU A 276 -9.79 2.44 -7.46
CA LEU A 276 -8.70 3.31 -7.89
C LEU A 276 -9.01 4.04 -9.20
N SER A 277 -9.74 3.41 -10.13
CA SER A 277 -10.19 4.05 -11.35
C SER A 277 -11.13 5.25 -11.12
N PHE A 278 -11.84 5.26 -10.00
CA PHE A 278 -12.69 6.37 -9.55
C PHE A 278 -11.89 7.37 -8.71
N ASN A 279 -11.24 6.88 -7.66
CA ASN A 279 -10.57 7.69 -6.64
C ASN A 279 -9.44 8.58 -7.22
N SER A 280 -8.66 8.05 -8.16
CA SER A 280 -7.52 8.76 -8.76
C SER A 280 -7.90 9.94 -9.64
N GLN A 281 -9.18 10.14 -9.94
CA GLN A 281 -9.67 11.25 -10.75
C GLN A 281 -10.10 12.46 -9.92
N PHE A 282 -9.97 12.37 -8.61
CA PHE A 282 -10.17 13.49 -7.69
C PHE A 282 -8.83 14.12 -7.34
N THR A 283 -8.89 15.39 -7.01
CA THR A 283 -7.79 16.14 -6.39
C THR A 283 -8.24 16.54 -4.99
N PHE A 284 -7.32 16.97 -4.16
CA PHE A 284 -7.68 17.59 -2.88
C PHE A 284 -8.64 18.76 -3.09
N THR A 285 -9.54 18.99 -2.14
CA THR A 285 -10.41 20.17 -2.18
C THR A 285 -9.59 21.46 -2.17
N LYS A 286 -10.11 22.52 -2.81
CA LYS A 286 -9.35 23.69 -3.25
C LYS A 286 -8.47 24.34 -2.17
N ASP A 287 -8.93 24.42 -0.94
CA ASP A 287 -8.22 25.10 0.15
C ASP A 287 -7.63 24.13 1.18
N PHE A 288 -7.68 22.81 0.88
CA PHE A 288 -7.17 21.79 1.78
C PHE A 288 -5.63 21.82 1.78
N LYS A 289 -5.08 21.79 2.99
CA LYS A 289 -3.65 21.61 3.24
C LYS A 289 -3.48 20.58 4.35
N PHE A 290 -2.55 19.69 4.13
CA PHE A 290 -2.16 18.77 5.18
C PHE A 290 -1.52 19.56 6.33
N THR A 291 -1.93 19.23 7.54
CA THR A 291 -1.34 19.76 8.77
C THR A 291 -1.30 18.61 9.76
N ASN A 292 -0.11 18.20 10.11
CA ASN A 292 0.10 17.13 11.09
C ASN A 292 0.10 17.69 12.51
N ASN A 293 -0.22 16.86 13.47
CA ASN A 293 -0.26 17.22 14.90
C ASN A 293 1.15 17.18 15.51
N HIS A 294 2.06 18.02 15.02
CA HIS A 294 3.40 18.11 15.59
C HIS A 294 3.35 18.61 17.04
N THR A 295 3.92 17.84 17.95
CA THR A 295 3.97 18.19 19.38
C THR A 295 5.31 18.80 19.81
N VAL A 296 6.31 18.72 18.92
CA VAL A 296 7.65 19.25 19.16
C VAL A 296 8.22 19.91 17.91
N GLU A 297 9.06 20.91 18.10
CA GLU A 297 9.81 21.54 17.01
C GLU A 297 10.94 20.61 16.53
N ARG A 298 11.37 20.80 15.26
CA ARG A 298 12.41 19.95 14.64
C ARG A 298 13.74 19.99 15.36
N ASP A 299 14.11 21.14 15.94
CA ASP A 299 15.36 21.37 16.66
C ASP A 299 15.22 21.24 18.19
N ALA A 300 14.05 20.81 18.67
CA ALA A 300 13.80 20.67 20.10
C ALA A 300 14.80 19.69 20.76
N VAL A 301 15.33 20.11 21.90
CA VAL A 301 16.12 19.29 22.81
C VAL A 301 15.32 19.10 24.08
N LEU A 302 14.92 17.86 24.34
CA LEU A 302 14.04 17.52 25.45
C LEU A 302 14.81 16.82 26.56
N GLN A 303 14.50 17.16 27.82
CA GLN A 303 14.99 16.42 28.98
C GLN A 303 14.01 15.32 29.34
N ALA A 304 14.50 14.08 29.33
CA ALA A 304 13.71 12.96 29.80
C ALA A 304 13.83 12.79 31.32
N GLU A 305 12.74 12.45 31.97
CA GLU A 305 12.72 11.98 33.34
C GLU A 305 13.10 10.48 33.39
N GLU A 306 13.38 9.95 34.56
CA GLU A 306 13.65 8.53 34.74
C GLU A 306 12.40 7.66 34.65
N LYS A 307 11.82 7.61 33.44
CA LYS A 307 10.57 6.92 33.10
C LYS A 307 10.77 5.95 31.97
N VAL A 308 9.69 5.18 31.70
CA VAL A 308 9.46 4.49 30.42
C VAL A 308 8.62 5.38 29.54
N TYR A 309 9.11 5.69 28.35
CA TYR A 309 8.35 6.39 27.32
C TYR A 309 7.87 5.38 26.28
N ILE A 310 6.56 5.30 26.10
CA ILE A 310 5.95 4.39 25.13
C ILE A 310 5.33 5.17 24.00
N THR A 311 5.54 4.73 22.77
CA THR A 311 4.80 5.18 21.61
C THR A 311 4.12 4.00 20.92
N PHE A 312 2.82 4.16 20.60
CA PHE A 312 2.04 3.18 19.84
C PHE A 312 1.93 3.63 18.40
N ILE A 313 2.23 2.73 17.46
CA ILE A 313 2.21 3.03 16.03
C ILE A 313 1.48 1.91 15.31
N GLN A 314 0.51 2.28 14.47
CA GLN A 314 -0.03 1.33 13.50
C GLN A 314 0.76 1.43 12.21
N SER A 315 1.33 0.31 11.79
CA SER A 315 1.89 0.08 10.46
C SER A 315 0.86 -0.51 9.50
N ASP A 316 1.23 -0.86 8.28
CA ASP A 316 0.40 -1.42 7.20
C ASP A 316 -0.67 -0.47 6.65
N SER A 317 -0.48 0.84 6.75
CA SER A 317 -1.40 1.85 6.25
C SER A 317 -2.70 2.05 7.06
N ILE A 318 -3.12 3.30 7.17
CA ILE A 318 -4.34 3.69 7.90
C ILE A 318 -5.65 3.31 7.21
N GLY A 319 -5.60 2.92 5.94
CA GLY A 319 -6.77 2.47 5.20
C GLY A 319 -7.31 1.11 5.62
N ILE A 320 -6.60 0.39 6.46
CA ILE A 320 -6.87 -0.99 6.85
C ILE A 320 -7.41 -1.08 8.28
N GLY A 321 -8.43 -0.40 8.60
CA GLY A 321 -9.19 -0.87 9.71
C GLY A 321 -9.16 -0.15 11.04
N VAL A 322 -8.06 0.24 11.63
CA VAL A 322 -8.10 0.83 12.99
C VAL A 322 -8.66 2.24 13.00
N TRP A 323 -8.53 2.97 11.89
CA TRP A 323 -8.99 4.37 11.81
C TRP A 323 -10.46 4.55 12.16
N THR A 324 -11.32 3.65 11.71
CA THR A 324 -12.75 3.68 11.96
C THR A 324 -13.17 2.92 13.22
N LYS A 325 -12.22 2.24 13.90
CA LYS A 325 -12.50 1.46 15.11
C LYS A 325 -12.64 2.31 16.37
N PRO A 326 -13.29 1.78 17.43
CA PRO A 326 -13.54 2.52 18.66
C PRO A 326 -12.24 2.91 19.37
N GLY A 327 -12.24 4.10 19.97
CA GLY A 327 -11.21 4.56 20.90
C GLY A 327 -10.16 5.48 20.28
N ARG A 328 -10.12 5.67 18.97
CA ARG A 328 -9.23 6.64 18.34
C ARG A 328 -9.33 8.01 19.04
N GLY A 329 -8.19 8.64 19.25
CA GLY A 329 -8.09 9.90 19.97
C GLY A 329 -8.01 9.79 21.50
N LYS A 330 -8.12 8.60 22.11
CA LYS A 330 -7.98 8.43 23.57
C LYS A 330 -6.53 8.34 24.05
N LEU A 331 -5.60 7.95 23.18
CA LEU A 331 -4.17 7.89 23.43
C LEU A 331 -3.42 8.56 22.27
N PRO A 332 -2.23 9.12 22.51
CA PRO A 332 -1.30 9.43 21.43
C PRO A 332 -1.03 8.21 20.58
N PHE A 333 -1.17 8.35 19.25
CA PHE A 333 -1.07 7.24 18.33
C PHE A 333 -0.42 7.66 17.00
N GLY A 334 0.60 6.92 16.55
CA GLY A 334 1.23 7.10 15.26
C GLY A 334 0.49 6.31 14.18
N TRP A 335 0.24 6.97 13.05
CA TRP A 335 -0.42 6.37 11.89
C TRP A 335 0.54 6.39 10.72
N GLN A 336 0.96 5.22 10.28
CA GLN A 336 1.75 5.09 9.07
C GLN A 336 0.85 5.31 7.86
N VAL A 337 1.29 6.16 6.94
CA VAL A 337 0.54 6.55 5.74
C VAL A 337 1.17 5.94 4.49
N THR A 338 0.34 5.36 3.63
CA THR A 338 0.74 5.05 2.27
C THR A 338 0.72 6.34 1.44
N MET A 339 1.86 7.01 1.37
CA MET A 339 2.00 8.37 0.85
C MET A 339 1.51 8.53 -0.59
N ASN A 340 1.64 7.49 -1.41
CA ASN A 340 1.17 7.50 -2.81
C ASN A 340 -0.35 7.61 -2.98
N TRP A 341 -1.12 7.47 -1.89
CA TRP A 341 -2.56 7.76 -1.97
C TRP A 341 -2.84 9.20 -2.32
N SER A 342 -1.87 10.11 -2.14
CA SER A 342 -1.93 11.46 -2.70
C SER A 342 -2.16 11.49 -4.21
N LYS A 343 -1.75 10.43 -4.92
CA LYS A 343 -1.93 10.24 -6.37
C LYS A 343 -3.11 9.32 -6.70
N TYR A 344 -3.33 8.29 -5.90
CA TYR A 344 -4.27 7.22 -6.22
C TYR A 344 -5.63 7.38 -5.55
N SER A 345 -5.66 8.00 -4.36
CA SER A 345 -6.89 8.24 -3.61
C SER A 345 -6.78 9.51 -2.74
N PRO A 346 -6.64 10.71 -3.35
CA PRO A 346 -6.47 11.96 -2.60
C PRO A 346 -7.58 12.19 -1.59
N ALA A 347 -8.83 11.90 -1.94
CA ALA A 347 -9.96 12.07 -1.05
C ALA A 347 -9.87 11.17 0.21
N ALA A 348 -9.25 10.00 0.14
CA ALA A 348 -9.03 9.16 1.31
C ALA A 348 -8.04 9.81 2.29
N LEU A 349 -6.94 10.39 1.80
CA LEU A 349 -6.00 11.12 2.65
C LEU A 349 -6.63 12.37 3.26
N GLU A 350 -7.41 13.12 2.47
CA GLU A 350 -8.16 14.27 2.98
C GLU A 350 -9.15 13.86 4.07
N TYR A 351 -9.87 12.75 3.89
CA TYR A 351 -10.77 12.18 4.88
C TYR A 351 -10.06 11.84 6.19
N PHE A 352 -8.89 11.21 6.13
CA PHE A 352 -8.11 10.88 7.33
C PHE A 352 -7.66 12.16 8.06
N HIS A 353 -7.08 13.11 7.36
CA HIS A 353 -6.59 14.35 7.96
C HIS A 353 -7.73 15.22 8.51
N GLU A 354 -8.88 15.32 7.82
CA GLU A 354 -10.03 16.07 8.35
C GLU A 354 -10.66 15.44 9.59
N SER A 355 -10.63 14.12 9.67
CA SER A 355 -11.21 13.38 10.79
C SER A 355 -10.23 13.12 11.93
N ALA A 356 -8.97 13.59 11.81
CA ALA A 356 -7.94 13.41 12.82
C ALA A 356 -8.28 14.11 14.13
N THR A 357 -7.88 13.50 15.23
CA THR A 357 -7.94 14.08 16.58
C THR A 357 -6.57 14.62 16.96
N PRO A 358 -6.44 15.47 18.02
CA PRO A 358 -5.14 15.95 18.47
C PRO A 358 -4.13 14.88 18.91
N ASN A 359 -4.60 13.64 19.12
CA ASN A 359 -3.78 12.50 19.50
C ASN A 359 -3.33 11.64 18.30
N ASP A 360 -3.78 11.94 17.09
CA ASP A 360 -3.38 11.24 15.88
C ASP A 360 -2.16 11.93 15.26
N TYR A 361 -1.08 11.20 15.03
CA TYR A 361 0.14 11.69 14.38
C TYR A 361 0.43 10.89 13.12
N PHE A 362 0.54 11.56 11.97
CA PHE A 362 0.82 10.89 10.70
C PHE A 362 2.33 10.79 10.45
N MET A 363 2.75 9.68 9.85
CA MET A 363 4.15 9.43 9.51
C MET A 363 4.25 8.67 8.19
N GLY A 364 5.30 9.00 7.42
CA GLY A 364 5.59 8.31 6.17
C GLY A 364 6.01 6.87 6.42
N GLY A 365 5.65 6.00 5.52
CA GLY A 365 5.92 4.59 5.77
C GLY A 365 5.97 3.70 4.57
N LEU A 366 6.14 2.42 4.90
CA LEU A 366 6.46 1.31 4.02
C LEU A 366 7.81 1.48 3.30
N SER A 367 8.78 2.12 3.98
CA SER A 367 10.16 2.32 3.54
C SER A 367 10.38 3.40 2.47
N GLY A 368 9.33 4.02 1.97
CA GLY A 368 9.45 5.03 0.91
C GLY A 368 8.11 5.37 0.27
N PRO A 369 8.07 5.65 -1.05
CA PRO A 369 6.85 6.02 -1.73
C PRO A 369 5.91 4.83 -2.03
N GLY A 370 6.02 3.74 -1.31
CA GLY A 370 5.26 2.50 -1.42
C GLY A 370 6.00 1.36 -0.73
N TYR A 371 5.44 0.16 -0.72
CA TYR A 371 6.01 -0.98 -0.03
C TYR A 371 7.25 -1.53 -0.76
N MET A 372 8.39 -1.59 -0.07
CA MET A 372 9.66 -2.08 -0.59
C MET A 372 10.60 -2.51 0.53
N TYR A 373 11.61 -3.33 0.18
CA TYR A 373 12.67 -3.76 1.10
C TYR A 373 13.99 -3.05 0.79
N PRO A 374 14.35 -2.04 1.57
CA PRO A 374 15.46 -1.14 1.26
C PRO A 374 16.84 -1.80 1.29
N ASN A 375 17.03 -2.90 2.03
CA ASN A 375 18.29 -3.65 2.02
C ASN A 375 18.62 -4.23 0.63
N HIS A 376 17.62 -4.39 -0.26
CA HIS A 376 17.77 -4.97 -1.59
C HIS A 376 17.67 -3.96 -2.74
N ILE A 377 17.35 -2.70 -2.45
CA ILE A 377 17.26 -1.67 -3.50
C ILE A 377 18.68 -1.35 -4.00
N PRO A 378 18.95 -1.44 -5.33
CA PRO A 378 20.23 -1.06 -5.91
C PRO A 378 20.60 0.39 -5.58
N ALA A 379 21.89 0.64 -5.37
CA ALA A 379 22.40 1.95 -4.97
C ALA A 379 22.06 3.07 -5.97
N ASP A 380 22.01 2.75 -7.26
CA ASP A 380 21.67 3.68 -8.34
C ASP A 380 20.15 3.95 -8.45
N ARG A 381 19.30 3.11 -7.84
CA ARG A 381 17.84 3.25 -7.82
C ARG A 381 17.32 3.92 -6.56
N PHE A 382 18.05 3.78 -5.45
CA PHE A 382 17.65 4.28 -4.14
C PHE A 382 17.33 5.78 -4.13
N PRO A 383 18.16 6.69 -4.70
CA PRO A 383 17.86 8.13 -4.71
C PRO A 383 16.54 8.46 -5.43
N LEU A 384 16.26 7.80 -6.56
CA LEU A 384 15.02 8.03 -7.32
C LEU A 384 13.77 7.80 -6.47
N LEU A 385 13.75 6.70 -5.69
CA LEU A 385 12.62 6.38 -4.81
C LEU A 385 12.56 7.33 -3.61
N MET A 386 13.71 7.67 -3.03
CA MET A 386 13.75 8.56 -1.86
C MET A 386 13.43 10.02 -2.23
N ASP A 387 13.75 10.47 -3.43
CA ASP A 387 13.33 11.80 -3.90
C ASP A 387 11.80 11.88 -4.00
N GLU A 388 11.14 10.86 -4.55
CA GLU A 388 9.68 10.76 -4.56
C GLU A 388 9.10 10.74 -3.12
N ALA A 389 9.70 9.97 -2.22
CA ALA A 389 9.26 9.91 -0.82
C ALA A 389 9.39 11.26 -0.10
N LYS A 390 10.48 12.02 -0.33
CA LYS A 390 10.66 13.37 0.25
C LYS A 390 9.57 14.33 -0.22
N GLU A 391 9.29 14.35 -1.52
CA GLU A 391 8.20 15.20 -2.08
C GLU A 391 6.85 14.86 -1.44
N LEU A 392 6.57 13.58 -1.25
CA LEU A 392 5.34 13.11 -0.62
C LEU A 392 5.27 13.46 0.87
N MET A 393 6.35 13.28 1.62
CA MET A 393 6.42 13.66 3.03
C MET A 393 6.25 15.18 3.23
N GLU A 394 6.84 15.99 2.35
CA GLU A 394 6.65 17.44 2.37
C GLU A 394 5.19 17.82 2.10
N LEU A 395 4.58 17.20 1.07
CA LEU A 395 3.16 17.41 0.75
C LEU A 395 2.24 17.06 1.92
N LEU A 396 2.55 16.00 2.66
CA LEU A 396 1.71 15.45 3.73
C LEU A 396 2.09 16.00 5.13
N ASP A 397 3.03 16.94 5.22
CA ASP A 397 3.56 17.49 6.49
C ASP A 397 4.05 16.40 7.45
N GLU A 398 4.76 15.39 6.92
CA GLU A 398 5.32 14.29 7.68
C GLU A 398 6.79 14.52 8.00
N ARG A 399 7.20 14.22 9.25
CA ARG A 399 8.57 14.43 9.74
C ARG A 399 9.22 13.17 10.29
N VAL A 400 8.51 12.05 10.28
CA VAL A 400 8.99 10.74 10.71
C VAL A 400 8.80 9.76 9.55
N MET A 401 9.81 8.94 9.28
CA MET A 401 9.74 7.86 8.30
C MET A 401 9.79 6.52 9.03
N GLU A 402 8.85 5.64 8.71
CA GLU A 402 8.92 4.23 9.07
C GLU A 402 9.60 3.43 7.97
N ILE A 403 10.49 2.53 8.38
CA ILE A 403 11.26 1.66 7.49
C ILE A 403 10.96 0.22 7.88
N MET A 404 10.57 -0.58 6.91
CA MET A 404 10.30 -2.01 7.09
C MET A 404 11.08 -2.81 6.04
N ASP A 405 11.79 -3.85 6.49
CA ASP A 405 12.51 -4.77 5.62
C ASP A 405 12.39 -6.19 6.14
N ASN A 406 11.63 -7.02 5.46
CA ASN A 406 11.47 -8.43 5.79
C ASN A 406 12.29 -9.35 4.86
N SER A 407 13.24 -8.81 4.08
CA SER A 407 14.00 -9.59 3.10
C SER A 407 14.86 -10.71 3.70
N ALA A 408 15.20 -10.58 4.99
CA ALA A 408 15.90 -11.61 5.76
C ALA A 408 14.97 -12.48 6.60
N ALA A 409 13.65 -12.29 6.48
CA ALA A 409 12.65 -13.07 7.19
C ALA A 409 12.20 -14.31 6.38
N ASP A 410 11.42 -15.17 7.03
CA ASP A 410 10.72 -16.30 6.40
C ASP A 410 9.29 -16.36 6.97
N GLY A 411 8.30 -16.10 6.11
CA GLY A 411 6.89 -16.08 6.51
C GLY A 411 6.52 -15.00 7.52
N ASN A 412 7.01 -13.78 7.38
CA ASN A 412 6.87 -12.65 8.30
C ASN A 412 7.51 -12.88 9.68
N VAL A 413 8.40 -13.86 9.77
CA VAL A 413 9.16 -14.19 10.97
C VAL A 413 10.63 -14.02 10.68
N GLY A 414 11.37 -13.36 11.58
CA GLY A 414 12.81 -13.25 11.46
C GLY A 414 13.33 -11.84 11.59
N ASN A 415 14.50 -11.62 11.00
CA ASN A 415 15.26 -10.40 11.20
C ASN A 415 14.78 -9.28 10.28
N THR A 416 14.21 -8.22 10.86
CA THR A 416 13.82 -6.98 10.18
C THR A 416 14.85 -5.86 10.40
N ASP A 417 16.06 -6.21 10.80
CA ASP A 417 17.15 -5.26 10.99
C ASP A 417 17.65 -4.71 9.65
N LEU A 418 18.11 -3.48 9.67
CA LEU A 418 18.70 -2.81 8.51
C LEU A 418 20.22 -2.96 8.51
N THR A 419 20.79 -3.12 7.32
CA THR A 419 22.24 -3.05 7.14
C THR A 419 22.74 -1.64 7.44
N LYS A 420 24.01 -1.52 7.82
CA LYS A 420 24.62 -0.20 8.03
C LYS A 420 24.54 0.66 6.75
N GLU A 421 24.74 0.05 5.58
CA GLU A 421 24.66 0.74 4.31
C GLU A 421 23.26 1.33 4.06
N THR A 422 22.21 0.56 4.33
CA THR A 422 20.82 1.03 4.22
C THR A 422 20.55 2.19 5.18
N VAL A 423 20.99 2.07 6.42
CA VAL A 423 20.87 3.15 7.41
C VAL A 423 21.60 4.42 6.95
N ASP A 424 22.84 4.28 6.43
CA ASP A 424 23.60 5.40 5.87
C ASP A 424 22.81 6.14 4.78
N ARG A 425 22.23 5.38 3.84
CA ARG A 425 21.42 5.92 2.74
C ARG A 425 20.19 6.69 3.22
N TYR A 426 19.47 6.20 4.25
CA TYR A 426 18.33 6.93 4.82
C TYR A 426 18.74 8.26 5.45
N TYR A 427 19.80 8.27 6.24
CA TYR A 427 20.29 9.52 6.85
C TYR A 427 20.77 10.54 5.82
N GLU A 428 21.39 10.08 4.74
CA GLU A 428 21.85 10.93 3.64
C GLU A 428 20.68 11.53 2.85
N ASN A 429 19.64 10.72 2.58
CA ASN A 429 18.52 11.16 1.76
C ASN A 429 17.47 11.96 2.52
N PHE A 430 17.34 11.81 3.84
CA PHE A 430 16.32 12.48 4.66
C PHE A 430 16.94 13.40 5.73
N PRO A 431 17.58 14.51 5.34
CA PRO A 431 18.20 15.44 6.30
C PRO A 431 17.17 16.14 7.19
N ASP A 432 15.94 16.31 6.72
CA ASP A 432 14.90 17.12 7.35
C ASP A 432 13.93 16.33 8.26
N VAL A 433 14.04 14.99 8.32
CA VAL A 433 13.24 14.20 9.26
C VAL A 433 13.75 14.37 10.69
N ILE A 434 12.86 14.21 11.65
CA ILE A 434 13.23 14.24 13.08
C ILE A 434 13.72 12.89 13.59
N GLY A 435 13.50 11.82 12.84
CA GLY A 435 13.96 10.48 13.12
C GLY A 435 13.24 9.40 12.32
N PHE A 436 13.62 8.17 12.61
CA PHE A 436 13.14 6.98 11.92
C PHE A 436 12.61 5.94 12.91
N ILE A 437 11.57 5.23 12.53
CA ILE A 437 11.10 4.00 13.18
C ILE A 437 11.44 2.83 12.25
N ASN A 438 11.91 1.72 12.80
CA ASN A 438 12.28 0.53 12.01
C ASN A 438 11.60 -0.73 12.51
N GLY A 439 11.24 -1.59 11.58
CA GLY A 439 10.73 -2.93 11.80
C GLY A 439 9.23 -3.05 11.58
N TYR A 440 8.78 -4.28 11.68
CA TYR A 440 7.37 -4.69 11.72
C TYR A 440 7.11 -5.49 12.99
N GLY A 441 7.77 -6.63 13.13
CA GLY A 441 8.00 -7.26 14.43
C GLY A 441 9.12 -6.55 15.21
N PRO A 442 9.48 -7.05 16.40
CA PRO A 442 10.62 -6.56 17.16
C PRO A 442 11.90 -6.62 16.33
N ALA A 443 12.64 -5.50 16.32
CA ALA A 443 13.91 -5.38 15.62
C ALA A 443 14.96 -4.70 16.50
N ARG A 444 16.22 -4.71 16.05
CA ARG A 444 17.34 -4.28 16.90
C ARG A 444 18.16 -3.15 16.29
N THR A 445 17.83 -2.71 15.07
CA THR A 445 18.52 -1.59 14.43
C THR A 445 18.29 -0.32 15.23
N ARG A 446 19.39 0.29 15.69
CA ARG A 446 19.37 1.54 16.46
C ARG A 446 20.56 2.40 16.09
N ASP A 447 20.31 3.67 15.83
CA ASP A 447 21.35 4.64 15.53
C ASP A 447 20.95 6.04 16.04
N LEU A 448 21.91 6.93 16.07
CA LEU A 448 21.70 8.35 16.36
C LEU A 448 22.75 9.15 15.60
N ARG A 449 22.30 9.99 14.69
CA ARG A 449 23.17 10.92 13.96
C ARG A 449 22.61 12.33 14.09
N ASP A 450 23.47 13.23 14.49
CA ASP A 450 23.07 14.58 14.88
C ASP A 450 21.99 14.52 15.98
N THR A 451 20.77 14.95 15.69
CA THR A 451 19.61 14.87 16.59
C THR A 451 18.50 13.98 16.05
N ARG A 452 18.84 13.09 15.13
CA ARG A 452 17.88 12.19 14.43
C ARG A 452 18.11 10.74 14.85
N PRO A 453 17.29 10.18 15.73
CA PRO A 453 17.40 8.78 16.12
C PRO A 453 16.74 7.87 15.11
N MET A 454 17.25 6.65 15.02
CA MET A 454 16.59 5.49 14.42
C MET A 454 16.30 4.50 15.55
N ILE A 455 15.04 4.17 15.77
CA ILE A 455 14.58 3.29 16.83
C ILE A 455 13.76 2.17 16.22
N SER A 456 14.07 0.93 16.56
CA SER A 456 13.26 -0.21 16.16
C SER A 456 12.12 -0.47 17.14
N TYR A 457 11.06 -1.12 16.65
CA TYR A 457 10.03 -1.67 17.52
C TYR A 457 10.63 -2.69 18.50
N ASP A 458 10.21 -2.62 19.73
CA ASP A 458 10.54 -3.58 20.78
C ASP A 458 9.46 -4.65 20.93
N TYR A 459 8.23 -4.33 20.55
CA TYR A 459 7.09 -5.22 20.72
C TYR A 459 6.07 -5.07 19.60
N TYR A 460 5.43 -6.20 19.26
CA TYR A 460 4.35 -6.29 18.29
C TYR A 460 3.09 -6.81 18.98
N ILE A 461 2.00 -6.05 18.90
CA ILE A 461 0.71 -6.47 19.45
C ILE A 461 -0.07 -7.28 18.43
N ASP A 462 0.01 -8.60 18.55
CA ASP A 462 -0.83 -9.53 17.78
C ASP A 462 -2.30 -9.36 18.23
N PRO A 463 -3.25 -9.20 17.29
CA PRO A 463 -4.69 -9.09 17.61
C PRO A 463 -5.26 -10.28 18.36
N LYS A 464 -4.66 -11.46 18.20
CA LYS A 464 -5.08 -12.69 18.84
C LYS A 464 -4.54 -12.83 20.27
N ARG A 465 -3.53 -12.01 20.67
CA ARG A 465 -2.96 -12.09 22.00
C ARG A 465 -3.91 -11.48 23.03
N PRO A 466 -4.24 -12.18 24.13
CA PRO A 466 -5.09 -11.65 25.20
C PRO A 466 -4.53 -10.35 25.80
N ARG A 467 -5.37 -9.43 26.23
CA ARG A 467 -4.96 -8.09 26.69
C ARG A 467 -4.14 -8.12 27.96
N ASP A 468 -4.46 -9.01 28.89
CA ASP A 468 -3.68 -9.28 30.09
C ASP A 468 -2.27 -9.80 29.73
N ALA A 469 -2.18 -10.74 28.80
CA ALA A 469 -0.87 -11.21 28.31
C ALA A 469 -0.05 -10.11 27.63
N VAL A 470 -0.68 -9.21 26.85
CA VAL A 470 0.01 -8.03 26.30
C VAL A 470 0.53 -7.12 27.41
N THR A 471 -0.27 -6.91 28.46
CA THR A 471 0.15 -6.12 29.63
C THR A 471 1.34 -6.77 30.35
N ASP A 472 1.29 -8.08 30.57
CA ASP A 472 2.37 -8.85 31.20
C ASP A 472 3.66 -8.78 30.39
N ASP A 473 3.59 -8.93 29.04
CA ASP A 473 4.74 -8.82 28.14
C ASP A 473 5.38 -7.42 28.21
N LEU A 474 4.57 -6.37 28.19
CA LEU A 474 5.08 -4.99 28.29
C LEU A 474 5.71 -4.73 29.68
N ASN A 475 5.11 -5.23 30.76
CA ASN A 475 5.69 -5.15 32.11
C ASN A 475 6.99 -5.93 32.23
N GLU A 476 7.11 -7.09 31.58
CA GLU A 476 8.37 -7.84 31.51
C GLU A 476 9.45 -7.01 30.78
N LEU A 477 9.14 -6.42 29.62
CA LEU A 477 10.07 -5.53 28.91
C LEU A 477 10.49 -4.32 29.77
N ILE A 478 9.55 -3.71 30.49
CA ILE A 478 9.82 -2.61 31.43
C ILE A 478 10.77 -3.04 32.54
N THR A 479 10.62 -4.26 33.04
CA THR A 479 11.45 -4.81 34.12
C THR A 479 12.85 -5.18 33.63
N LEU A 480 12.93 -5.85 32.46
CA LEU A 480 14.22 -6.29 31.90
C LEU A 480 15.09 -5.11 31.47
N ASN A 481 14.47 -4.02 30.97
CA ASN A 481 15.16 -2.80 30.57
C ASN A 481 15.20 -1.79 31.73
N ALA A 482 15.89 -2.11 32.80
CA ALA A 482 15.90 -1.30 34.02
C ALA A 482 16.60 0.07 33.87
N LYS A 483 17.44 0.28 32.85
CA LYS A 483 18.10 1.56 32.61
C LYS A 483 17.05 2.61 32.14
N ARG A 484 17.06 3.78 32.79
CA ARG A 484 16.13 4.88 32.47
C ARG A 484 16.87 6.09 31.90
N PRO A 485 16.20 6.90 31.02
CA PRO A 485 14.89 6.61 30.43
C PRO A 485 14.91 5.36 29.54
N TYR A 486 13.81 4.62 29.48
CA TYR A 486 13.64 3.52 28.53
C TYR A 486 12.64 3.93 27.45
N PHE A 487 13.01 3.74 26.20
CA PHE A 487 12.21 4.10 25.03
C PHE A 487 11.64 2.82 24.39
N LEU A 488 10.34 2.61 24.55
CA LEU A 488 9.63 1.42 24.11
C LEU A 488 8.72 1.76 22.94
N ALA A 489 9.12 1.38 21.73
CA ALA A 489 8.31 1.51 20.53
C ALA A 489 7.46 0.25 20.33
N VAL A 490 6.15 0.42 20.20
CA VAL A 490 5.19 -0.69 20.10
C VAL A 490 4.43 -0.61 18.79
N HIS A 491 4.58 -1.65 17.96
CA HIS A 491 3.77 -1.82 16.75
C HIS A 491 2.40 -2.39 17.12
N VAL A 492 1.36 -1.75 16.61
CA VAL A 492 -0.03 -2.17 16.81
C VAL A 492 -0.59 -2.65 15.49
N ARG A 493 -0.92 -3.92 15.38
CA ARG A 493 -1.50 -4.49 14.15
C ARG A 493 -2.86 -3.86 13.84
N GLU A 494 -3.15 -3.66 12.56
CA GLU A 494 -4.33 -2.97 12.01
C GLU A 494 -5.69 -3.52 12.47
N SER A 495 -5.76 -4.75 12.90
CA SER A 495 -6.99 -5.36 13.41
C SER A 495 -7.29 -5.08 14.90
N ASN A 496 -6.36 -4.44 15.62
CA ASN A 496 -6.61 -3.97 16.99
C ASN A 496 -7.47 -2.70 17.00
N ASP A 497 -7.98 -2.32 18.17
CA ASP A 497 -8.61 -1.03 18.42
C ASP A 497 -7.90 -0.26 19.55
N VAL A 498 -8.06 1.07 19.56
CA VAL A 498 -7.40 1.92 20.56
C VAL A 498 -7.99 1.72 21.96
N ASN A 499 -9.26 1.35 22.11
CA ASN A 499 -9.83 1.04 23.43
C ASN A 499 -9.09 -0.11 24.12
N SER A 500 -8.71 -1.13 23.37
CA SER A 500 -7.96 -2.24 23.93
C SER A 500 -6.60 -1.82 24.47
N LEU A 501 -5.93 -0.85 23.80
CA LEU A 501 -4.68 -0.29 24.27
C LEU A 501 -4.87 0.57 25.54
N VAL A 502 -5.96 1.31 25.62
CA VAL A 502 -6.31 2.05 26.85
C VAL A 502 -6.39 1.11 28.06
N GLU A 503 -6.96 -0.09 27.88
CA GLU A 503 -7.02 -1.07 28.97
C GLU A 503 -5.62 -1.63 29.31
N VAL A 504 -4.80 -1.94 28.33
CA VAL A 504 -3.41 -2.37 28.54
C VAL A 504 -2.63 -1.32 29.33
N THR A 505 -2.72 -0.04 28.94
CA THR A 505 -1.92 1.03 29.57
C THR A 505 -2.29 1.34 31.01
N LYS A 506 -3.50 1.00 31.46
CA LYS A 506 -3.93 1.20 32.87
C LYS A 506 -3.17 0.33 33.87
N ASN A 507 -2.61 -0.78 33.44
CA ASN A 507 -2.00 -1.81 34.27
C ASN A 507 -0.50 -1.96 34.03
N LEU A 508 0.15 -0.95 33.44
CA LEU A 508 1.61 -0.94 33.26
C LEU A 508 2.31 -0.56 34.54
N ASP A 509 3.43 -1.23 34.81
CA ASP A 509 4.23 -1.07 36.01
C ASP A 509 5.15 0.16 35.96
N GLY A 510 5.27 0.86 37.09
CA GLY A 510 6.22 1.95 37.28
C GLY A 510 5.84 3.28 36.64
N PRO A 511 6.77 4.22 36.55
CA PRO A 511 6.53 5.52 35.92
C PRO A 511 6.58 5.38 34.40
N VAL A 512 5.41 5.28 33.78
CA VAL A 512 5.22 5.18 32.32
C VAL A 512 4.57 6.46 31.79
N GLU A 513 5.02 6.93 30.63
CA GLU A 513 4.39 8.02 29.88
C GLU A 513 4.16 7.60 28.44
N ILE A 514 2.89 7.67 27.98
CA ILE A 514 2.53 7.44 26.58
C ILE A 514 2.68 8.76 25.84
N VAL A 515 3.49 8.78 24.79
CA VAL A 515 3.82 10.00 24.05
C VAL A 515 3.63 9.84 22.54
N PRO A 516 3.35 10.94 21.81
CA PRO A 516 3.37 10.95 20.35
C PRO A 516 4.76 10.57 19.81
N VAL A 517 4.81 10.01 18.62
CA VAL A 517 6.06 9.48 18.04
C VAL A 517 7.12 10.57 17.82
N ASP A 518 6.73 11.80 17.48
CA ASP A 518 7.66 12.92 17.33
C ASP A 518 8.33 13.31 18.66
N LYS A 519 7.56 13.41 19.74
CA LYS A 519 8.08 13.64 21.09
C LYS A 519 8.95 12.48 21.56
N PHE A 520 8.52 11.24 21.29
CA PHE A 520 9.28 10.02 21.61
C PHE A 520 10.68 10.06 21.00
N LEU A 521 10.78 10.33 19.70
CA LEU A 521 12.06 10.39 18.99
C LEU A 521 12.94 11.52 19.51
N LYS A 522 12.39 12.70 19.80
CA LYS A 522 13.16 13.80 20.35
C LYS A 522 13.67 13.55 21.77
N LEU A 523 12.88 12.90 22.61
CA LEU A 523 13.34 12.44 23.92
C LEU A 523 14.47 11.40 23.79
N ALA A 524 14.33 10.43 22.89
CA ALA A 524 15.33 9.41 22.63
C ALA A 524 16.65 10.00 22.07
N ALA A 525 16.57 11.01 21.22
CA ALA A 525 17.73 11.70 20.68
C ALA A 525 18.53 12.42 21.76
N SER A 526 17.83 13.12 22.65
CA SER A 526 18.45 13.97 23.68
C SER A 526 18.96 13.16 24.90
N ASN A 527 18.49 11.91 25.08
CA ASN A 527 18.75 11.10 26.28
C ASN A 527 19.10 9.64 25.88
N LYS A 528 20.11 9.48 25.03
CA LYS A 528 20.49 8.18 24.46
C LYS A 528 20.84 7.16 25.55
N THR A 529 20.01 6.11 25.69
CA THR A 529 20.24 4.99 26.61
C THR A 529 20.49 3.66 25.88
N TYR A 530 20.34 3.65 24.57
CA TYR A 530 20.51 2.48 23.70
C TYR A 530 21.88 2.46 23.01
N THR A 531 22.30 1.28 22.55
CA THR A 531 23.54 1.06 21.80
C THR A 531 23.25 1.08 20.30
N THR A 532 24.13 1.69 19.51
CA THR A 532 24.06 1.63 18.05
C THR A 532 24.24 0.18 17.58
N ARG A 533 23.30 -0.27 16.72
CA ARG A 533 23.30 -1.63 16.17
C ARG A 533 22.71 -1.63 14.76
N TYR A 534 23.22 -2.50 13.92
CA TYR A 534 22.76 -2.78 12.57
C TYR A 534 22.57 -4.28 12.39
N GLN A 535 22.03 -4.69 11.24
CA GLN A 535 22.00 -6.09 10.85
C GLN A 535 23.42 -6.68 10.90
N ASP A 536 23.57 -7.81 11.56
CA ASP A 536 24.79 -8.57 11.54
C ASP A 536 24.79 -9.46 10.29
N PRO A 537 25.75 -9.29 9.36
CA PRO A 537 25.82 -10.09 8.16
C PRO A 537 26.06 -11.59 8.42
N ASP A 538 26.61 -11.93 9.58
CA ASP A 538 26.89 -13.31 9.97
C ASP A 538 25.75 -13.93 10.80
N GLU A 539 24.69 -13.16 11.12
CA GLU A 539 23.55 -13.66 11.86
C GLU A 539 22.69 -14.57 10.98
N PRO A 540 22.21 -15.71 11.48
CA PRO A 540 21.29 -16.56 10.74
C PRO A 540 20.07 -15.78 10.25
N LYS A 541 19.73 -15.94 8.97
CA LYS A 541 18.59 -15.25 8.35
C LYS A 541 17.23 -15.82 8.75
N HIS A 542 17.23 -16.94 9.45
CA HIS A 542 16.01 -17.62 9.88
C HIS A 542 15.98 -17.73 11.40
N PHE A 543 14.85 -17.34 11.97
CA PHE A 543 14.52 -17.72 13.34
C PHE A 543 13.80 -19.07 13.28
N GLU A 544 14.45 -20.13 13.76
CA GLU A 544 13.75 -21.36 14.08
C GLU A 544 12.97 -21.14 15.37
N GLY A 545 11.67 -20.97 15.24
CA GLY A 545 10.76 -21.08 16.36
C GLY A 545 10.06 -19.80 16.81
N TYR A 546 8.87 -19.71 16.41
CA TYR A 546 7.73 -19.23 17.18
C TYR A 546 6.68 -20.32 17.20
#